data_98f41965df728cf1e357a55c8ac625a8
#
_entry.id   98f41965df728cf1e357a55c8ac625a8
#
_cell.length_a   1.000
_cell.length_b   1.000
_cell.length_c   1.000
_cell.angle_alpha   90.00
_cell.angle_beta   90.00
_cell.angle_gamma   90.00
#
_symmetry.space_group_name_H-M   'P 1'
#
loop_
_entity.id
_entity.type
_entity.pdbx_description
1 polymer ?
#
loop_
_entity_poly.entity_id
_entity_poly.type
_entity_poly.pdbx_seq_one_letter_code
_entity_poly.pdbx_strand_id
1 'polypeptide(L)'
;GYNPRVVAGWTSILVNAGEGIDVDFYFSREPKERIQAKLGQQIRINRSRLKDTSDTNSDFDDFESAIRSGYFLKEGLANYEDFYYCNTLVTVTADTLENLEWRISEVRRLMISQDMDIRICRFRQEQALLSILPFCKLDKKLFEASKRNMLTSSAASCYPFTSFEMSDENGILLGVNQHNNSLVIVVF
;
A
#
# COMPACT_ATOMS: atom_id res chain seq x y z
N GLY A 1 -9.28 -6.25 -3.68
CA GLY A 1 -9.43 -5.78 -5.06
C GLY A 1 -8.26 -4.91 -5.47
N TYR A 2 -8.08 -4.68 -6.75
CA TYR A 2 -7.12 -3.72 -7.29
C TYR A 2 -7.83 -2.39 -7.50
N ASN A 3 -7.34 -1.30 -6.87
CA ASN A 3 -7.89 0.03 -7.11
C ASN A 3 -7.09 0.71 -8.24
N PRO A 4 -7.67 0.91 -9.43
CA PRO A 4 -6.98 1.53 -10.56
C PRO A 4 -6.85 3.06 -10.44
N ARG A 5 -7.46 3.67 -9.43
CA ARG A 5 -7.51 5.12 -9.25
C ARG A 5 -6.58 5.60 -8.13
N VAL A 6 -5.35 5.15 -8.16
CA VAL A 6 -4.36 5.61 -7.17
C VAL A 6 -3.69 6.88 -7.70
N VAL A 7 -3.71 7.94 -6.91
CA VAL A 7 -3.09 9.23 -7.25
C VAL A 7 -1.57 9.13 -7.06
N ALA A 8 -0.79 9.82 -7.89
CA ALA A 8 0.65 9.89 -7.71
C ALA A 8 0.99 10.46 -6.32
N GLY A 9 1.93 9.82 -5.61
CA GLY A 9 2.35 10.24 -4.28
C GLY A 9 1.37 9.91 -3.14
N TRP A 10 0.41 9.03 -3.35
CA TRP A 10 -0.54 8.61 -2.31
C TRP A 10 0.12 8.08 -1.03
N THR A 11 1.35 7.58 -1.13
CA THR A 11 2.14 7.09 0.00
C THR A 11 2.81 8.22 0.80
N SER A 12 2.79 9.47 0.32
CA SER A 12 3.37 10.62 1.04
C SER A 12 2.72 10.83 2.42
N ILE A 13 1.46 10.47 2.58
CA ILE A 13 0.76 10.51 3.86
C ILE A 13 1.42 9.64 4.95
N LEU A 14 2.06 8.54 4.55
CA LEU A 14 2.79 7.68 5.47
C LEU A 14 4.15 8.29 5.86
N VAL A 15 4.84 8.90 4.90
CA VAL A 15 6.15 9.54 5.14
C VAL A 15 6.00 10.79 6.01
N ASN A 16 4.88 11.48 5.89
CA ASN A 16 4.56 12.67 6.69
C ASN A 16 3.75 12.34 7.97
N ALA A 17 3.67 11.07 8.36
CA ALA A 17 2.87 10.64 9.53
C ALA A 17 3.52 11.01 10.89
N GLY A 18 4.73 11.59 10.90
CA GLY A 18 5.41 12.11 12.08
C GLY A 18 6.53 11.23 12.61
N GLU A 19 7.14 11.66 13.70
CA GLU A 19 8.25 10.97 14.34
C GLU A 19 7.87 9.57 14.86
N GLY A 20 8.82 8.65 14.77
CA GLY A 20 8.65 7.27 15.24
C GLY A 20 7.82 6.40 14.32
N ILE A 21 7.61 6.83 13.06
CA ILE A 21 6.96 6.05 12.03
C ILE A 21 7.92 5.87 10.85
N ASP A 22 8.35 4.63 10.63
CA ASP A 22 9.18 4.24 9.51
C ASP A 22 8.39 3.38 8.53
N VAL A 23 8.62 3.56 7.24
CA VAL A 23 7.87 2.87 6.19
C VAL A 23 8.80 2.22 5.19
N ASP A 24 8.67 0.91 5.04
CA ASP A 24 9.45 0.10 4.13
C ASP A 24 8.59 -0.43 2.99
N PHE A 25 9.00 -0.19 1.76
CA PHE A 25 8.36 -0.70 0.55
C PHE A 25 9.22 -1.77 -0.10
N TYR A 26 8.63 -2.93 -0.33
CA TYR A 26 9.25 -4.02 -1.06
C TYR A 26 8.55 -4.21 -2.40
N PHE A 27 9.29 -4.03 -3.50
CA PHE A 27 8.81 -4.28 -4.85
C PHE A 27 9.50 -5.51 -5.43
N SER A 28 8.71 -6.53 -5.73
CA SER A 28 9.17 -7.76 -6.39
C SER A 28 8.61 -7.83 -7.80
N ARG A 29 9.47 -7.74 -8.81
CA ARG A 29 9.07 -7.94 -10.21
C ARG A 29 8.84 -9.41 -10.49
N GLU A 30 7.75 -9.73 -11.19
CA GLU A 30 7.40 -11.09 -11.60
C GLU A 30 7.45 -11.24 -13.13
N PRO A 31 7.84 -12.41 -13.66
CA PRO A 31 7.82 -12.67 -15.10
C PRO A 31 6.40 -12.56 -15.67
N LYS A 32 6.27 -11.81 -16.79
CA LYS A 32 4.95 -11.53 -17.42
C LYS A 32 4.20 -12.80 -17.81
N GLU A 33 4.89 -13.77 -18.38
CA GLU A 33 4.30 -15.02 -18.87
C GLU A 33 3.63 -15.79 -17.74
N ARG A 34 4.31 -15.89 -16.60
CA ARG A 34 3.78 -16.55 -15.40
C ARG A 34 2.53 -15.87 -14.88
N ILE A 35 2.56 -14.53 -14.83
CA ILE A 35 1.43 -13.74 -14.34
C ILE A 35 0.25 -13.79 -15.30
N GLN A 36 0.47 -13.70 -16.61
CA GLN A 36 -0.57 -13.80 -17.62
C GLN A 36 -1.30 -15.16 -17.56
N ALA A 37 -0.55 -16.25 -17.40
CA ALA A 37 -1.13 -17.59 -17.23
C ALA A 37 -1.99 -17.68 -15.97
N LYS A 38 -1.46 -17.18 -14.82
CA LYS A 38 -2.14 -17.15 -13.53
C LYS A 38 -3.42 -16.32 -13.58
N LEU A 39 -3.37 -15.11 -14.14
CA LEU A 39 -4.54 -14.23 -14.30
C LEU A 39 -5.58 -14.87 -15.22
N GLY A 40 -5.16 -15.47 -16.32
CA GLY A 40 -6.05 -16.18 -17.22
C GLY A 40 -6.79 -17.33 -16.53
N GLN A 41 -6.11 -18.09 -15.68
CA GLN A 41 -6.73 -19.15 -14.89
C GLN A 41 -7.72 -18.58 -13.85
N GLN A 42 -7.33 -17.56 -13.09
CA GLN A 42 -8.19 -16.94 -12.08
C GLN A 42 -9.47 -16.32 -12.69
N ILE A 43 -9.35 -15.63 -13.82
CA ILE A 43 -10.50 -15.09 -14.54
C ILE A 43 -11.47 -16.21 -14.96
N ARG A 44 -10.97 -17.34 -15.48
CA ARG A 44 -11.81 -18.48 -15.86
C ARG A 44 -12.55 -19.07 -14.67
N ILE A 45 -11.84 -19.26 -13.54
CA ILE A 45 -12.44 -19.78 -12.29
C ILE A 45 -13.54 -18.84 -11.79
N ASN A 46 -13.26 -17.53 -11.70
CA ASN A 46 -14.25 -16.57 -11.22
C ASN A 46 -15.45 -16.44 -12.16
N ARG A 47 -15.25 -16.55 -13.48
CA ARG A 47 -16.36 -16.60 -14.45
C ARG A 47 -17.23 -17.84 -14.29
N SER A 48 -16.64 -19.00 -14.00
CA SER A 48 -17.42 -20.21 -13.73
C SER A 48 -18.26 -20.03 -12.47
N ARG A 49 -17.65 -19.55 -11.38
CA ARG A 49 -18.36 -19.29 -10.12
C ARG A 49 -19.47 -18.26 -10.27
N LEU A 50 -19.23 -17.20 -11.05
CA LEU A 50 -20.23 -16.17 -11.31
C LEU A 50 -21.49 -16.74 -12.00
N LYS A 51 -21.34 -17.73 -12.89
CA LYS A 51 -22.47 -18.38 -13.55
C LYS A 51 -23.33 -19.21 -12.61
N ASP A 52 -22.70 -19.73 -11.54
CA ASP A 52 -23.36 -20.59 -10.56
C ASP A 52 -23.94 -19.79 -9.37
N THR A 53 -23.73 -18.47 -9.35
CA THR A 53 -24.14 -17.57 -8.27
C THR A 53 -25.30 -16.69 -8.74
N SER A 54 -26.34 -16.51 -7.88
CA SER A 54 -27.46 -15.60 -8.20
C SER A 54 -27.06 -14.13 -8.03
N ASP A 55 -27.64 -13.23 -8.85
CA ASP A 55 -27.38 -11.78 -8.82
C ASP A 55 -27.66 -11.10 -7.47
N THR A 56 -28.41 -11.76 -6.59
CA THR A 56 -28.76 -11.24 -5.25
C THR A 56 -27.76 -11.62 -4.17
N ASN A 57 -26.72 -12.36 -4.51
CA ASN A 57 -25.71 -12.81 -3.55
C ASN A 57 -24.54 -11.82 -3.51
N SER A 58 -24.07 -11.44 -2.32
CA SER A 58 -22.87 -10.59 -2.12
C SER A 58 -21.63 -11.14 -2.84
N ASP A 59 -21.53 -12.45 -3.00
CA ASP A 59 -20.44 -13.11 -3.71
C ASP A 59 -20.41 -12.78 -5.21
N PHE A 60 -21.57 -12.41 -5.81
CA PHE A 60 -21.67 -12.02 -7.22
C PHE A 60 -20.82 -10.77 -7.50
N ASP A 61 -20.98 -9.72 -6.71
CA ASP A 61 -20.23 -8.48 -6.85
C ASP A 61 -18.72 -8.69 -6.65
N ASP A 62 -18.34 -9.59 -5.73
CA ASP A 62 -16.95 -9.94 -5.48
C ASP A 62 -16.33 -10.65 -6.68
N PHE A 63 -17.04 -11.61 -7.30
CA PHE A 63 -16.53 -12.29 -8.50
C PHE A 63 -16.47 -11.36 -9.72
N GLU A 64 -17.47 -10.49 -9.92
CA GLU A 64 -17.45 -9.49 -10.99
C GLU A 64 -16.27 -8.53 -10.82
N SER A 65 -16.08 -7.99 -9.62
CA SER A 65 -14.96 -7.10 -9.29
C SER A 65 -13.60 -7.78 -9.50
N ALA A 66 -13.48 -9.07 -9.11
CA ALA A 66 -12.25 -9.84 -9.31
C ALA A 66 -11.96 -10.09 -10.81
N ILE A 67 -12.98 -10.34 -11.62
CA ILE A 67 -12.86 -10.51 -13.07
C ILE A 67 -12.41 -9.19 -13.71
N ARG A 68 -13.06 -8.08 -13.38
CA ARG A 68 -12.72 -6.74 -13.88
C ARG A 68 -11.27 -6.36 -13.54
N SER A 69 -10.87 -6.56 -12.30
CA SER A 69 -9.49 -6.34 -11.84
C SER A 69 -8.48 -7.21 -12.59
N GLY A 70 -8.83 -8.48 -12.86
CA GLY A 70 -7.98 -9.38 -13.63
C GLY A 70 -7.79 -8.95 -15.08
N TYR A 71 -8.83 -8.44 -15.75
CA TYR A 71 -8.72 -7.87 -17.09
C TYR A 71 -7.89 -6.62 -17.13
N PHE A 72 -8.08 -5.71 -16.18
CA PHE A 72 -7.28 -4.50 -16.05
C PHE A 72 -5.77 -4.83 -15.96
N LEU A 73 -5.40 -5.79 -15.13
CA LEU A 73 -3.99 -6.23 -15.02
C LEU A 73 -3.48 -6.86 -16.33
N LYS A 74 -4.30 -7.64 -17.03
CA LYS A 74 -3.91 -8.23 -18.32
C LYS A 74 -3.73 -7.17 -19.40
N GLU A 75 -4.58 -6.17 -19.44
CA GLU A 75 -4.48 -5.03 -20.36
C GLU A 75 -3.19 -4.23 -20.12
N GLY A 76 -2.86 -3.90 -18.88
CA GLY A 76 -1.59 -3.23 -18.55
C GLY A 76 -0.38 -4.04 -19.01
N LEU A 77 -0.37 -5.36 -18.78
CA LEU A 77 0.70 -6.24 -19.27
C LEU A 77 0.79 -6.29 -20.80
N ALA A 78 -0.33 -6.18 -21.51
CA ALA A 78 -0.36 -6.09 -22.97
C ALA A 78 0.18 -4.73 -23.47
N ASN A 79 -0.01 -3.66 -22.70
CA ASN A 79 0.47 -2.30 -22.95
C ASN A 79 1.90 -2.06 -22.43
N TYR A 80 2.74 -3.09 -22.42
CA TYR A 80 4.17 -3.05 -22.07
C TYR A 80 4.47 -2.72 -20.60
N GLU A 81 3.50 -2.66 -19.71
CA GLU A 81 3.77 -2.55 -18.27
C GLU A 81 4.32 -3.87 -17.71
N ASP A 82 5.13 -3.78 -16.68
CA ASP A 82 5.57 -4.92 -15.88
C ASP A 82 4.65 -5.14 -14.69
N PHE A 83 4.74 -6.32 -14.10
CA PHE A 83 3.97 -6.69 -12.93
C PHE A 83 4.88 -6.78 -11.69
N TYR A 84 4.41 -6.18 -10.61
CA TYR A 84 5.09 -6.19 -9.32
C TYR A 84 4.16 -6.69 -8.22
N TYR A 85 4.74 -7.37 -7.26
CA TYR A 85 4.16 -7.45 -5.92
C TYR A 85 4.76 -6.34 -5.07
N CYS A 86 3.92 -5.54 -4.46
CA CYS A 86 4.30 -4.54 -3.47
C CYS A 86 3.90 -5.03 -2.08
N ASN A 87 4.81 -4.94 -1.14
CA ASN A 87 4.56 -5.14 0.28
C ASN A 87 4.97 -3.87 1.02
N THR A 88 4.16 -3.43 1.96
CA THR A 88 4.45 -2.27 2.81
C THR A 88 4.50 -2.73 4.26
N LEU A 89 5.59 -2.42 4.95
CA LEU A 89 5.73 -2.57 6.38
C LEU A 89 5.78 -1.19 7.01
N VAL A 90 5.07 -1.00 8.10
CA VAL A 90 5.07 0.24 8.87
C VAL A 90 5.55 -0.10 10.27
N THR A 91 6.63 0.53 10.68
CA THR A 91 7.19 0.40 12.02
C THR A 91 6.78 1.61 12.83
N VAL A 92 6.20 1.38 13.99
CA VAL A 92 5.79 2.43 14.92
C VAL A 92 6.58 2.27 16.21
N THR A 93 7.26 3.32 16.62
CA THR A 93 8.05 3.39 17.85
C THR A 93 7.55 4.51 18.76
N ALA A 94 7.66 4.31 20.08
CA ALA A 94 7.33 5.35 21.07
C ALA A 94 8.03 5.05 22.40
N ASP A 95 8.19 6.05 23.25
CA ASP A 95 8.85 5.94 24.55
C ASP A 95 7.98 5.27 25.60
N THR A 96 6.65 5.37 25.47
CA THR A 96 5.67 4.78 26.39
C THR A 96 4.65 3.94 25.63
N LEU A 97 4.06 2.97 26.34
CA LEU A 97 3.02 2.11 25.76
C LEU A 97 1.79 2.93 25.35
N GLU A 98 1.41 3.92 26.13
CA GLU A 98 0.27 4.80 25.83
C GLU A 98 0.51 5.59 24.53
N ASN A 99 1.68 6.18 24.37
CA ASN A 99 2.06 6.88 23.14
C ASN A 99 2.13 5.93 21.94
N LEU A 100 2.58 4.69 22.14
CA LEU A 100 2.62 3.68 21.09
C LEU A 100 1.20 3.32 20.61
N GLU A 101 0.27 3.07 21.52
CA GLU A 101 -1.12 2.77 21.19
C GLU A 101 -1.80 3.94 20.49
N TRP A 102 -1.53 5.17 20.95
CA TRP A 102 -2.01 6.37 20.30
C TRP A 102 -1.48 6.49 18.86
N ARG A 103 -0.16 6.38 18.64
CA ARG A 103 0.45 6.43 17.30
C ARG A 103 -0.08 5.34 16.38
N ILE A 104 -0.24 4.11 16.85
CA ILE A 104 -0.85 3.02 16.07
C ILE A 104 -2.26 3.38 15.63
N SER A 105 -3.04 4.00 16.51
CA SER A 105 -4.41 4.43 16.22
C SER A 105 -4.45 5.54 15.16
N GLU A 106 -3.50 6.49 15.23
CA GLU A 106 -3.34 7.57 14.24
C GLU A 106 -2.99 7.00 12.86
N VAL A 107 -1.96 6.14 12.78
CA VAL A 107 -1.56 5.52 11.52
C VAL A 107 -2.73 4.71 10.92
N ARG A 108 -3.47 3.98 11.75
CA ARG A 108 -4.65 3.25 11.29
C ARG A 108 -5.71 4.20 10.73
N ARG A 109 -5.99 5.32 11.39
CA ARG A 109 -6.95 6.32 10.93
C ARG A 109 -6.53 6.94 9.59
N LEU A 110 -5.24 7.27 9.43
CA LEU A 110 -4.68 7.76 8.17
C LEU A 110 -4.87 6.74 7.04
N MET A 111 -4.61 5.46 7.30
CA MET A 111 -4.79 4.41 6.29
C MET A 111 -6.25 4.19 5.91
N ILE A 112 -7.15 4.18 6.88
CA ILE A 112 -8.60 4.05 6.63
C ILE A 112 -9.10 5.22 5.77
N SER A 113 -8.59 6.44 5.96
CA SER A 113 -8.96 7.59 5.11
C SER A 113 -8.58 7.43 3.63
N GLN A 114 -7.67 6.51 3.33
CA GLN A 114 -7.23 6.13 1.98
C GLN A 114 -7.80 4.78 1.51
N ASP A 115 -8.87 4.30 2.12
CA ASP A 115 -9.46 2.97 1.85
C ASP A 115 -8.46 1.82 2.01
N MET A 116 -7.50 1.96 2.91
CA MET A 116 -6.49 0.94 3.19
C MET A 116 -6.64 0.40 4.60
N ASP A 117 -6.54 -0.92 4.74
CA ASP A 117 -6.50 -1.60 6.03
C ASP A 117 -5.07 -2.01 6.36
N ILE A 118 -4.66 -1.74 7.61
CA ILE A 118 -3.37 -2.19 8.15
C ILE A 118 -3.59 -3.29 9.18
N ARG A 119 -2.69 -4.27 9.17
CA ARG A 119 -2.74 -5.41 10.09
C ARG A 119 -1.51 -5.44 10.96
N ILE A 120 -1.72 -5.51 12.27
CA ILE A 120 -0.62 -5.66 13.22
C ILE A 120 0.01 -7.05 13.04
N CYS A 121 1.35 -7.09 13.00
CA CYS A 121 2.14 -8.32 12.89
C CYS A 121 2.13 -9.12 14.21
N ARG A 122 0.94 -9.54 14.68
CA ARG A 122 0.80 -10.32 15.91
C ARG A 122 1.54 -11.65 15.76
N PHE A 123 2.36 -11.99 16.77
CA PHE A 123 3.21 -13.20 16.82
C PHE A 123 4.21 -13.33 15.68
N ARG A 124 4.52 -12.23 14.97
CA ARG A 124 5.50 -12.16 13.87
C ARG A 124 6.32 -10.88 13.91
N GLN A 125 6.40 -10.24 15.06
CA GLN A 125 7.13 -8.99 15.24
C GLN A 125 8.63 -9.17 14.95
N GLU A 126 9.21 -10.30 15.40
CA GLU A 126 10.62 -10.63 15.12
C GLU A 126 10.88 -10.74 13.61
N GLN A 127 10.05 -11.47 12.87
CA GLN A 127 10.18 -11.61 11.42
C GLN A 127 9.99 -10.26 10.71
N ALA A 128 9.07 -9.43 11.21
CA ALA A 128 8.87 -8.09 10.69
C ALA A 128 10.09 -7.20 10.95
N LEU A 129 10.63 -7.21 12.17
CA LEU A 129 11.85 -6.49 12.54
C LEU A 129 13.05 -6.91 11.67
N LEU A 130 13.26 -8.20 11.49
CA LEU A 130 14.34 -8.70 10.62
C LEU A 130 14.14 -8.32 9.15
N SER A 131 12.87 -8.16 8.72
CA SER A 131 12.56 -7.77 7.35
C SER A 131 12.82 -6.30 7.08
N ILE A 132 12.66 -5.39 8.04
CA ILE A 132 12.94 -3.96 7.87
C ILE A 132 14.43 -3.61 7.95
N LEU A 133 15.27 -4.53 8.42
CA LEU A 133 16.72 -4.32 8.42
C LEU A 133 17.25 -4.26 6.97
N PRO A 134 18.37 -3.55 6.71
CA PRO A 134 18.86 -3.24 5.36
C PRO A 134 19.47 -4.45 4.64
N PHE A 135 18.93 -5.65 4.89
CA PHE A 135 19.31 -6.89 4.21
C PHE A 135 18.46 -7.16 2.95
N CYS A 136 17.50 -6.31 2.65
CA CYS A 136 16.56 -6.47 1.52
C CYS A 136 15.89 -7.85 1.48
N LYS A 137 15.58 -8.42 2.63
CA LYS A 137 15.00 -9.76 2.75
C LYS A 137 13.66 -9.71 3.51
N LEU A 138 12.57 -9.83 2.77
CA LEU A 138 11.24 -9.94 3.35
C LEU A 138 10.92 -11.39 3.73
N ASP A 139 10.41 -11.62 4.94
CA ASP A 139 9.94 -12.94 5.38
C ASP A 139 8.83 -13.46 4.46
N LYS A 140 8.89 -14.74 4.12
CA LYS A 140 7.95 -15.37 3.16
C LYS A 140 6.49 -15.28 3.61
N LYS A 141 6.22 -15.43 4.91
CA LYS A 141 4.84 -15.39 5.44
C LYS A 141 4.32 -13.96 5.45
N LEU A 142 5.17 -12.98 5.72
CA LEU A 142 4.82 -11.57 5.61
C LEU A 142 4.58 -11.18 4.15
N PHE A 143 5.44 -11.62 3.23
CA PHE A 143 5.25 -11.43 1.80
C PHE A 143 3.87 -11.93 1.35
N GLU A 144 3.53 -13.19 1.65
CA GLU A 144 2.25 -13.78 1.23
C GLU A 144 1.03 -13.09 1.87
N ALA A 145 1.16 -12.59 3.10
CA ALA A 145 0.07 -11.95 3.82
C ALA A 145 -0.21 -10.51 3.37
N SER A 146 0.81 -9.76 2.93
CA SER A 146 0.73 -8.32 2.65
C SER A 146 0.89 -7.95 1.18
N LYS A 147 1.28 -8.88 0.29
CA LYS A 147 1.52 -8.59 -1.13
C LYS A 147 0.31 -7.99 -1.83
N ARG A 148 0.54 -6.94 -2.59
CA ARG A 148 -0.43 -6.27 -3.46
C ARG A 148 0.05 -6.32 -4.90
N ASN A 149 -0.88 -6.58 -5.82
CA ASN A 149 -0.60 -6.58 -7.25
C ASN A 149 -0.48 -5.15 -7.75
N MET A 150 0.57 -4.84 -8.47
CA MET A 150 0.78 -3.52 -9.08
C MET A 150 1.33 -3.65 -10.48
N LEU A 151 0.90 -2.74 -11.36
CA LEU A 151 1.53 -2.47 -12.64
C LEU A 151 2.64 -1.42 -12.48
N THR A 152 3.48 -1.22 -13.49
CA THR A 152 4.57 -0.24 -13.45
C THR A 152 4.08 1.16 -13.07
N SER A 153 3.00 1.62 -13.67
CA SER A 153 2.39 2.94 -13.39
C SER A 153 1.96 3.07 -11.92
N SER A 154 1.34 2.02 -11.37
CA SER A 154 0.95 2.00 -9.96
C SER A 154 2.14 1.92 -9.02
N ALA A 155 3.19 1.19 -9.37
CA ALA A 155 4.42 1.13 -8.59
C ALA A 155 5.13 2.50 -8.58
N ALA A 156 5.16 3.19 -9.72
CA ALA A 156 5.71 4.54 -9.81
C ALA A 156 4.89 5.56 -8.99
N SER A 157 3.56 5.40 -8.91
CA SER A 157 2.71 6.26 -8.08
C SER A 157 2.95 6.11 -6.58
N CYS A 158 3.61 5.01 -6.15
CA CYS A 158 4.01 4.82 -4.76
C CYS A 158 5.24 5.67 -4.35
N TYR A 159 5.82 6.48 -5.25
CA TYR A 159 6.90 7.39 -4.89
C TYR A 159 6.42 8.38 -3.81
N PRO A 160 6.98 8.33 -2.58
CA PRO A 160 6.39 9.03 -1.44
C PRO A 160 6.86 10.48 -1.31
N PHE A 161 7.94 10.86 -2.00
CA PHE A 161 8.59 12.17 -1.84
C PHE A 161 8.01 13.23 -2.78
N THR A 162 6.70 13.27 -2.92
CA THR A 162 5.99 14.24 -3.75
C THR A 162 5.70 15.54 -3.00
N SER A 163 5.58 15.47 -1.68
CA SER A 163 5.47 16.64 -0.79
C SER A 163 6.16 16.34 0.54
N PHE A 164 6.73 17.37 1.14
CA PHE A 164 7.36 17.29 2.44
C PHE A 164 6.77 18.38 3.34
N GLU A 165 6.40 18.01 4.57
CA GLU A 165 5.96 18.95 5.58
C GLU A 165 7.17 19.48 6.33
N MET A 166 7.33 20.80 6.32
CA MET A 166 8.34 21.52 7.11
C MET A 166 7.61 22.27 8.21
N SER A 167 7.48 21.66 9.38
CA SER A 167 6.82 22.27 10.51
C SER A 167 7.60 21.99 11.79
N ASP A 168 8.27 23.02 12.30
CA ASP A 168 8.91 22.99 13.61
C ASP A 168 7.92 23.45 14.67
N GLU A 169 7.98 22.88 15.89
CA GLU A 169 7.02 23.20 16.97
C GLU A 169 7.06 24.66 17.44
N ASN A 170 8.22 25.34 17.35
CA ASN A 170 8.43 26.70 17.89
C ASN A 170 9.07 27.65 16.86
N GLY A 171 8.69 27.53 15.59
CA GLY A 171 9.27 28.32 14.51
C GLY A 171 8.46 29.53 14.10
N ILE A 172 8.96 30.26 13.10
CA ILE A 172 8.28 31.36 12.43
C ILE A 172 7.50 30.79 11.24
N LEU A 173 6.22 31.17 11.14
CA LEU A 173 5.39 30.83 9.99
C LEU A 173 5.89 31.58 8.75
N LEU A 174 6.44 30.84 7.78
CA LEU A 174 6.90 31.40 6.50
C LEU A 174 5.82 31.44 5.43
N GLY A 175 4.85 30.53 5.52
CA GLY A 175 3.78 30.46 4.53
C GLY A 175 3.06 29.13 4.50
N VAL A 176 2.39 28.86 3.38
CA VAL A 176 1.67 27.61 3.12
C VAL A 176 2.31 26.89 1.94
N ASN A 177 2.60 25.60 2.11
CA ASN A 177 3.10 24.76 1.05
C ASN A 177 2.02 24.59 -0.03
N GLN A 178 2.29 25.00 -1.26
CA GLN A 178 1.32 24.98 -2.36
C GLN A 178 0.96 23.58 -2.84
N HIS A 179 1.74 22.55 -2.49
CA HIS A 179 1.50 21.17 -2.95
C HIS A 179 0.57 20.38 -2.03
N ASN A 180 0.63 20.63 -0.73
CA ASN A 180 -0.13 19.86 0.26
C ASN A 180 -0.95 20.72 1.23
N ASN A 181 -0.91 22.06 1.07
CA ASN A 181 -1.55 23.04 1.95
C ASN A 181 -1.12 22.97 3.44
N SER A 182 0.04 22.37 3.73
CA SER A 182 0.59 22.38 5.08
C SER A 182 1.24 23.74 5.41
N LEU A 183 1.29 24.08 6.71
CA LEU A 183 2.00 25.25 7.18
C LEU A 183 3.52 25.00 7.11
N VAL A 184 4.27 26.00 6.66
CA VAL A 184 5.73 25.99 6.67
C VAL A 184 6.19 26.82 7.86
N ILE A 185 6.66 26.15 8.91
CA ILE A 185 7.14 26.76 10.15
C ILE A 185 8.59 26.33 10.33
N VAL A 186 9.49 27.28 10.48
CA VAL A 186 10.94 27.03 10.56
C VAL A 186 11.55 27.78 11.74
N VAL A 187 12.42 27.10 12.48
CA VAL A 187 13.30 27.69 13.51
C VAL A 187 14.59 28.13 12.83
N PHE A 188 15.02 29.37 13.08
CA PHE A 188 16.31 29.92 12.62
C PHE A 188 17.34 29.94 13.74
#